data_3539f6ee8b3447785ace1e34bbc2fdb1
#
_entry.id   3539f6ee8b3447785ace1e34bbc2fdb1
#
_cell.length_a   1.000
_cell.length_b   1.000
_cell.length_c   1.000
_cell.angle_alpha   90.00
_cell.angle_beta   90.00
_cell.angle_gamma   90.00
#
_symmetry.space_group_name_H-M   'P 1'
#
loop_
_entity.id
_entity.type
_entity.pdbx_description
1 polymer ?
#
loop_
_entity_poly.entity_id
_entity_poly.type
_entity_poly.pdbx_seq_one_letter_code
_entity_poly.pdbx_strand_id
1 'polypeptide(L)'
;MRITRNIFLSALLLANTLACSDADSLYCRYPCRFVFNTNTHSHSAALMAAATGRGVFCAITTTLHGGATYYAFNTNMGTSDEVIFTAEDQRSTVLLGLNNRIIVGNGNLDDPTTFYAYDGECPNCFSPDAIPVHSYPLTLTSSGMAQCNVCHRQYNLNTGGNVVVGDNGKKLNRYRSRYVAGNGVVSVVN
;
A
#
# COMPACT_ATOMS: atom_id res chain seq x y z
N MET A 1 -56.58 13.20 7.73
CA MET A 1 -55.83 11.90 7.65
C MET A 1 -55.04 11.68 6.36
N ARG A 2 -54.98 12.60 5.40
CA ARG A 2 -54.13 12.51 4.18
C ARG A 2 -52.78 13.27 4.29
N ILE A 3 -52.72 14.27 5.16
CA ILE A 3 -51.53 15.13 5.31
C ILE A 3 -50.39 14.41 6.08
N THR A 4 -50.73 13.63 7.10
CA THR A 4 -49.72 12.88 7.92
C THR A 4 -49.06 11.77 7.13
N ARG A 5 -49.72 11.16 6.14
CA ARG A 5 -49.20 10.06 5.29
C ARG A 5 -48.11 10.58 4.32
N ASN A 6 -48.26 11.81 3.83
CA ASN A 6 -47.30 12.40 2.89
C ASN A 6 -46.02 12.89 3.60
N ILE A 7 -46.12 13.31 4.86
CA ILE A 7 -44.95 13.72 5.68
C ILE A 7 -44.13 12.49 6.04
N PHE A 8 -44.76 11.34 6.33
CA PHE A 8 -44.03 10.09 6.60
C PHE A 8 -43.29 9.54 5.35
N LEU A 9 -43.91 9.66 4.15
CA LEU A 9 -43.28 9.23 2.91
C LEU A 9 -42.10 10.13 2.52
N SER A 10 -42.19 11.43 2.76
CA SER A 10 -41.09 12.38 2.51
C SER A 10 -39.89 12.20 3.47
N ALA A 11 -40.16 11.89 4.74
CA ALA A 11 -39.12 11.60 5.72
C ALA A 11 -38.36 10.30 5.42
N LEU A 12 -39.05 9.28 4.86
CA LEU A 12 -38.44 8.00 4.50
C LEU A 12 -37.54 8.13 3.24
N LEU A 13 -37.84 9.06 2.32
CA LEU A 13 -36.99 9.31 1.13
C LEU A 13 -35.71 10.08 1.47
N LEU A 14 -35.73 10.94 2.50
CA LEU A 14 -34.53 11.69 2.92
C LEU A 14 -33.53 10.84 3.70
N ALA A 15 -33.94 9.72 4.29
CA ALA A 15 -33.07 8.84 5.06
C ALA A 15 -32.11 7.99 4.20
N ASN A 16 -32.35 7.87 2.89
CA ASN A 16 -31.54 7.02 2.00
C ASN A 16 -30.34 7.75 1.34
N THR A 17 -30.10 9.02 1.62
CA THR A 17 -29.01 9.77 0.98
C THR A 17 -27.71 9.82 1.82
N LEU A 18 -27.66 9.19 3.00
CA LEU A 18 -26.50 9.22 3.89
C LEU A 18 -25.61 7.96 3.82
N ALA A 19 -25.87 7.02 2.90
CA ALA A 19 -25.15 5.74 2.83
C ALA A 19 -23.99 5.70 1.82
N CYS A 20 -23.46 6.84 1.36
CA CYS A 20 -22.46 6.87 0.29
C CYS A 20 -21.15 7.57 0.69
N SER A 21 -20.61 7.33 1.90
CA SER A 21 -19.34 7.95 2.31
C SER A 21 -18.19 6.99 2.64
N ASP A 22 -18.43 5.67 2.75
CA ASP A 22 -17.39 4.76 3.26
C ASP A 22 -16.49 4.11 2.20
N ALA A 23 -16.85 4.14 0.92
CA ALA A 23 -16.02 3.57 -0.14
C ALA A 23 -14.71 4.36 -0.39
N ASP A 24 -14.73 5.67 -0.13
CA ASP A 24 -13.55 6.54 -0.27
C ASP A 24 -12.55 6.41 0.89
N SER A 25 -12.95 5.86 2.03
CA SER A 25 -12.10 5.72 3.22
C SER A 25 -11.13 4.53 3.16
N LEU A 26 -11.30 3.61 2.19
CA LEU A 26 -10.48 2.41 2.06
C LEU A 26 -9.06 2.71 1.59
N TYR A 27 -8.90 3.71 0.73
CA TYR A 27 -7.62 4.14 0.18
C TYR A 27 -7.26 5.54 0.67
N CYS A 28 -5.97 5.78 0.91
CA CYS A 28 -5.47 7.10 1.25
C CYS A 28 -5.50 8.02 0.02
N ARG A 29 -5.37 9.34 0.25
CA ARG A 29 -5.32 10.35 -0.82
C ARG A 29 -3.90 10.76 -1.21
N TYR A 30 -2.90 10.16 -0.60
CA TYR A 30 -1.50 10.47 -0.92
C TYR A 30 -1.12 9.91 -2.29
N PRO A 31 -0.34 10.65 -3.08
CA PRO A 31 0.05 10.20 -4.40
C PRO A 31 1.00 9.00 -4.31
N CYS A 32 0.78 8.03 -5.19
CA CYS A 32 1.68 6.92 -5.40
C CYS A 32 1.64 6.55 -6.88
N ARG A 33 2.80 6.33 -7.49
CA ARG A 33 2.91 5.85 -8.86
C ARG A 33 4.12 4.92 -8.98
N PHE A 34 3.82 3.64 -8.98
CA PHE A 34 4.76 2.56 -9.25
C PHE A 34 4.15 1.63 -10.28
N VAL A 35 4.84 1.42 -11.39
CA VAL A 35 4.45 0.46 -12.43
C VAL A 35 5.69 -0.34 -12.81
N PHE A 36 5.63 -1.64 -12.59
CA PHE A 36 6.71 -2.56 -12.92
C PHE A 36 6.20 -3.62 -13.87
N ASN A 37 6.81 -3.68 -15.07
CA ASN A 37 6.47 -4.64 -16.10
C ASN A 37 7.62 -5.63 -16.28
N THR A 38 7.41 -6.89 -15.94
CA THR A 38 8.42 -7.95 -16.04
C THR A 38 8.89 -8.25 -17.45
N ASN A 39 8.18 -7.75 -18.48
CA ASN A 39 8.61 -7.89 -19.88
C ASN A 39 9.65 -6.84 -20.30
N THR A 40 9.75 -5.71 -19.57
CA THR A 40 10.66 -4.60 -19.88
C THR A 40 11.75 -4.40 -18.83
N HIS A 41 11.50 -4.80 -17.60
CA HIS A 41 12.47 -4.78 -16.51
C HIS A 41 13.22 -6.10 -16.42
N SER A 42 14.41 -6.05 -15.84
CA SER A 42 15.10 -7.26 -15.40
C SER A 42 14.28 -8.00 -14.34
N HIS A 43 14.45 -9.31 -14.25
CA HIS A 43 13.70 -10.12 -13.30
C HIS A 43 14.03 -9.74 -11.84
N SER A 44 12.97 -9.53 -11.04
CA SER A 44 13.05 -9.41 -9.58
C SER A 44 12.40 -10.62 -8.92
N ALA A 45 13.20 -11.46 -8.28
CA ALA A 45 12.71 -12.61 -7.53
C ALA A 45 11.91 -12.17 -6.31
N ALA A 46 12.33 -11.08 -5.65
CA ALA A 46 11.66 -10.52 -4.48
C ALA A 46 10.26 -9.99 -4.81
N LEU A 47 10.14 -9.16 -5.87
CA LEU A 47 8.84 -8.63 -6.28
C LEU A 47 7.91 -9.75 -6.77
N MET A 48 8.42 -10.71 -7.54
CA MET A 48 7.61 -11.82 -8.04
C MET A 48 7.14 -12.74 -6.91
N ALA A 49 7.97 -12.99 -5.89
CA ALA A 49 7.55 -13.72 -4.69
C ALA A 49 6.38 -13.02 -3.98
N ALA A 50 6.41 -11.68 -3.85
CA ALA A 50 5.32 -10.91 -3.26
C ALA A 50 4.07 -10.84 -4.16
N ALA A 51 4.26 -10.83 -5.48
CA ALA A 51 3.16 -10.76 -6.44
C ALA A 51 2.38 -12.08 -6.58
N THR A 52 3.02 -13.22 -6.28
CA THR A 52 2.43 -14.56 -6.47
C THR A 52 2.28 -15.37 -5.18
N GLY A 53 3.11 -15.11 -4.17
CA GLY A 53 3.13 -15.84 -2.91
C GLY A 53 2.12 -15.31 -1.90
N ARG A 54 1.36 -16.21 -1.24
CA ARG A 54 0.44 -15.84 -0.15
C ARG A 54 1.22 -15.47 1.12
N GLY A 55 0.89 -14.33 1.73
CA GLY A 55 1.55 -13.82 2.93
C GLY A 55 2.97 -13.29 2.69
N VAL A 56 3.38 -13.16 1.43
CA VAL A 56 4.65 -12.57 1.05
C VAL A 56 4.45 -11.11 0.74
N PHE A 57 5.21 -10.25 1.42
CA PHE A 57 5.20 -8.80 1.25
C PHE A 57 6.60 -8.30 0.93
N CYS A 58 6.69 -7.34 0.02
CA CYS A 58 7.92 -6.73 -0.44
C CYS A 58 7.92 -5.23 -0.18
N ALA A 59 8.91 -4.74 0.55
CA ALA A 59 9.20 -3.32 0.64
C ALA A 59 9.97 -2.89 -0.60
N ILE A 60 9.53 -1.81 -1.25
CA ILE A 60 10.10 -1.23 -2.46
C ILE A 60 10.57 0.18 -2.14
N THR A 61 11.82 0.46 -2.46
CA THR A 61 12.42 1.80 -2.40
C THR A 61 13.16 2.09 -3.69
N THR A 62 13.58 3.34 -3.91
CA THR A 62 14.57 3.65 -4.95
C THR A 62 15.90 4.01 -4.31
N THR A 63 16.98 3.58 -4.94
CA THR A 63 18.36 3.85 -4.55
C THR A 63 19.14 4.43 -5.72
N LEU A 64 20.14 5.27 -5.44
CA LEU A 64 21.04 5.84 -6.45
C LEU A 64 22.47 5.42 -6.13
N HIS A 65 23.08 4.65 -7.01
CA HIS A 65 24.50 4.30 -6.90
C HIS A 65 25.11 4.06 -8.28
N GLY A 66 26.42 4.26 -8.41
CA GLY A 66 27.10 4.11 -9.70
C GLY A 66 26.57 5.04 -10.81
N GLY A 67 25.89 6.15 -10.46
CA GLY A 67 25.28 7.06 -11.43
C GLY A 67 23.96 6.58 -12.04
N ALA A 68 23.40 5.47 -11.56
CA ALA A 68 22.12 4.91 -12.01
C ALA A 68 21.13 4.75 -10.85
N THR A 69 19.83 4.89 -11.15
CA THR A 69 18.75 4.66 -10.20
C THR A 69 18.28 3.21 -10.30
N TYR A 70 18.00 2.61 -9.14
CA TYR A 70 17.51 1.24 -9.01
C TYR A 70 16.25 1.22 -8.16
N TYR A 71 15.35 0.28 -8.47
CA TYR A 71 14.40 -0.23 -7.49
C TYR A 71 15.12 -1.22 -6.58
N ALA A 72 15.00 -1.05 -5.28
CA ALA A 72 15.47 -2.02 -4.28
C ALA A 72 14.25 -2.72 -3.66
N PHE A 73 14.25 -4.04 -3.73
CA PHE A 73 13.19 -4.93 -3.28
C PHE A 73 13.66 -5.76 -2.09
N ASN A 74 12.86 -5.78 -1.00
CA ASN A 74 13.18 -6.56 0.20
C ASN A 74 11.91 -7.22 0.72
N THR A 75 11.86 -8.55 0.74
CA THR A 75 10.71 -9.29 1.22
C THR A 75 10.74 -9.55 2.73
N ASN A 76 9.56 -9.81 3.31
CA ASN A 76 9.43 -10.32 4.67
C ASN A 76 10.03 -11.72 4.86
N MET A 77 10.35 -12.44 3.78
CA MET A 77 10.97 -13.78 3.80
C MET A 77 12.49 -13.73 3.60
N GLY A 78 13.10 -12.54 3.57
CA GLY A 78 14.55 -12.36 3.47
C GLY A 78 15.11 -12.38 2.04
N THR A 79 14.28 -12.51 1.01
CA THR A 79 14.71 -12.34 -0.39
C THR A 79 14.87 -10.86 -0.70
N SER A 80 16.00 -10.49 -1.29
CA SER A 80 16.27 -9.11 -1.74
C SER A 80 16.94 -9.09 -3.10
N ASP A 81 16.63 -8.10 -3.89
CA ASP A 81 17.31 -7.81 -5.16
C ASP A 81 17.14 -6.33 -5.55
N GLU A 82 17.88 -5.92 -6.58
CA GLU A 82 17.80 -4.59 -7.16
C GLU A 82 17.61 -4.69 -8.67
N VAL A 83 16.80 -3.79 -9.22
CA VAL A 83 16.56 -3.70 -10.66
C VAL A 83 16.78 -2.27 -11.12
N ILE A 84 17.66 -2.11 -12.12
CA ILE A 84 17.95 -0.80 -12.70
C ILE A 84 16.71 -0.20 -13.37
N PHE A 85 16.54 1.09 -13.26
CA PHE A 85 15.50 1.83 -13.97
C PHE A 85 15.64 1.67 -15.46
N THR A 86 14.53 1.41 -16.12
CA THR A 86 14.44 1.43 -17.59
C THR A 86 14.44 2.88 -18.09
N ALA A 87 14.61 3.05 -19.40
CA ALA A 87 14.47 4.38 -20.02
C ALA A 87 13.05 4.96 -19.87
N GLU A 88 12.04 4.10 -19.67
CA GLU A 88 10.66 4.52 -19.40
C GLU A 88 10.50 5.04 -17.96
N ASP A 89 11.08 4.35 -16.97
CA ASP A 89 11.09 4.81 -15.57
C ASP A 89 11.75 6.16 -15.42
N GLN A 90 12.88 6.38 -16.13
CA GLN A 90 13.61 7.64 -16.10
C GLN A 90 12.80 8.80 -16.72
N ARG A 91 11.90 8.53 -17.65
CA ARG A 91 11.03 9.53 -18.28
C ARG A 91 9.72 9.75 -17.54
N SER A 92 9.32 8.81 -16.73
CA SER A 92 8.09 8.87 -15.93
C SER A 92 8.37 9.33 -14.51
N THR A 93 7.37 9.93 -13.86
CA THR A 93 7.48 10.22 -12.45
C THR A 93 7.19 8.95 -11.66
N VAL A 94 8.20 8.41 -10.98
CA VAL A 94 8.06 7.33 -10.00
C VAL A 94 7.87 7.95 -8.62
N LEU A 95 6.80 7.60 -7.93
CA LEU A 95 6.47 8.06 -6.59
C LEU A 95 6.16 6.85 -5.70
N LEU A 96 7.04 6.56 -4.76
CA LEU A 96 6.87 5.46 -3.82
C LEU A 96 6.31 5.99 -2.48
N GLY A 97 5.03 6.36 -2.51
CA GLY A 97 4.32 6.83 -1.32
C GLY A 97 4.85 8.15 -0.76
N LEU A 98 4.70 8.31 0.55
CA LEU A 98 5.01 9.57 1.26
C LEU A 98 6.50 9.88 1.39
N ASN A 99 7.33 8.84 1.45
CA ASN A 99 8.77 9.00 1.71
C ASN A 99 9.60 7.90 1.02
N ASN A 100 9.45 7.78 -0.31
CA ASN A 100 10.21 6.86 -1.15
C ASN A 100 10.17 5.40 -0.66
N ARG A 101 9.03 4.94 -0.11
CA ARG A 101 8.86 3.56 0.32
C ARG A 101 7.41 3.12 0.27
N ILE A 102 7.17 1.98 -0.39
CA ILE A 102 5.88 1.28 -0.37
C ILE A 102 6.08 -0.19 0.00
N ILE A 103 5.03 -0.84 0.47
CA ILE A 103 4.99 -2.26 0.78
C ILE A 103 3.90 -2.88 -0.07
N VAL A 104 4.22 -3.89 -0.87
CA VAL A 104 3.25 -4.60 -1.72
C VAL A 104 3.27 -6.09 -1.44
N GLY A 105 2.16 -6.78 -1.67
CA GLY A 105 2.11 -8.24 -1.55
C GLY A 105 0.70 -8.82 -1.48
N ASN A 106 0.62 -10.14 -1.56
CA ASN A 106 -0.63 -10.86 -1.43
C ASN A 106 -0.90 -11.23 0.03
N GLY A 107 -2.12 -10.94 0.47
CA GLY A 107 -2.63 -11.47 1.74
C GLY A 107 -2.77 -13.00 1.70
N ASN A 108 -2.90 -13.62 2.87
CA ASN A 108 -3.02 -15.07 3.00
C ASN A 108 -4.41 -15.54 3.48
N LEU A 109 -5.35 -14.61 3.71
CA LEU A 109 -6.65 -14.93 4.31
C LEU A 109 -7.77 -15.09 3.28
N ASP A 110 -7.68 -14.45 2.12
CA ASP A 110 -8.74 -14.45 1.11
C ASP A 110 -8.47 -15.47 -0.01
N ASP A 111 -9.54 -15.97 -0.64
CA ASP A 111 -9.48 -16.75 -1.86
C ASP A 111 -10.54 -16.24 -2.86
N PRO A 112 -10.17 -15.63 -3.99
CA PRO A 112 -8.78 -15.33 -4.39
C PRO A 112 -8.09 -14.32 -3.46
N THR A 113 -6.76 -14.38 -3.43
CA THR A 113 -5.95 -13.48 -2.61
C THR A 113 -6.12 -12.02 -3.00
N THR A 114 -6.15 -11.14 -2.01
CA THR A 114 -6.12 -9.68 -2.24
C THR A 114 -4.67 -9.21 -2.34
N PHE A 115 -4.34 -8.54 -3.46
CA PHE A 115 -3.06 -7.87 -3.62
C PHE A 115 -3.12 -6.48 -2.97
N TYR A 116 -2.31 -6.27 -1.96
CA TYR A 116 -2.26 -5.06 -1.15
C TYR A 116 -1.08 -4.17 -1.53
N ALA A 117 -1.25 -2.86 -1.35
CA ALA A 117 -0.15 -1.90 -1.31
C ALA A 117 -0.36 -0.89 -0.18
N TYR A 118 0.70 -0.64 0.57
CA TYR A 118 0.71 0.27 1.70
C TYR A 118 1.86 1.25 1.61
N ASP A 119 1.71 2.41 2.28
CA ASP A 119 2.83 3.29 2.53
C ASP A 119 3.86 2.61 3.45
N GLY A 120 5.13 2.88 3.22
CA GLY A 120 6.22 2.30 4.01
C GLY A 120 6.51 3.03 5.31
N GLU A 121 5.90 4.19 5.56
CA GLU A 121 6.06 4.96 6.79
C GLU A 121 4.99 4.62 7.83
N CYS A 122 5.35 4.72 9.10
CA CYS A 122 4.41 4.52 10.20
C CYS A 122 3.39 5.67 10.26
N PRO A 123 2.07 5.43 10.06
CA PRO A 123 1.07 6.51 10.01
C PRO A 123 0.82 7.19 11.36
N ASN A 124 1.34 6.62 12.45
CA ASN A 124 1.21 7.15 13.80
C ASN A 124 2.46 7.93 14.27
N CYS A 125 3.58 7.85 13.55
CA CYS A 125 4.82 8.56 13.84
C CYS A 125 5.18 9.57 12.74
N PHE A 126 4.95 9.21 11.49
CA PHE A 126 5.30 10.03 10.34
C PHE A 126 4.29 11.15 10.11
N SER A 127 4.80 12.36 9.90
CA SER A 127 4.02 13.51 9.46
C SER A 127 4.70 14.13 8.24
N PRO A 128 4.04 14.19 7.07
CA PRO A 128 4.61 14.83 5.89
C PRO A 128 4.76 16.35 6.04
N ASP A 129 4.01 16.95 6.96
CA ASP A 129 4.02 18.41 7.21
C ASP A 129 5.04 18.82 8.29
N ALA A 130 5.77 17.88 8.88
CA ALA A 130 6.78 18.18 9.89
C ALA A 130 8.02 18.88 9.29
N ILE A 131 8.58 19.84 10.00
CA ILE A 131 9.82 20.54 9.61
C ILE A 131 10.84 20.44 10.74
N PRO A 132 11.95 19.70 10.56
CA PRO A 132 12.28 18.82 9.43
C PRO A 132 11.40 17.56 9.38
N VAL A 133 11.23 16.99 8.19
CA VAL A 133 10.59 15.68 8.01
C VAL A 133 11.50 14.59 8.60
N HIS A 134 10.94 13.74 9.45
CA HIS A 134 11.63 12.57 10.00
C HIS A 134 11.00 11.29 9.45
N SER A 135 11.83 10.34 9.02
CA SER A 135 11.40 9.04 8.51
C SER A 135 11.18 8.06 9.65
N TYR A 136 10.09 7.28 9.57
CA TYR A 136 9.73 6.22 10.50
C TYR A 136 9.37 4.94 9.74
N PRO A 137 10.35 4.35 9.01
CA PRO A 137 10.09 3.23 8.13
C PRO A 137 9.63 1.99 8.90
N LEU A 138 8.66 1.29 8.31
CA LEU A 138 8.16 0.04 8.86
C LEU A 138 9.09 -1.11 8.52
N THR A 139 9.34 -1.98 9.50
CA THR A 139 10.10 -3.22 9.33
C THR A 139 9.13 -4.39 9.08
N LEU A 140 9.38 -5.16 8.03
CA LEU A 140 8.59 -6.36 7.72
C LEU A 140 9.02 -7.52 8.61
N THR A 141 8.04 -8.30 9.10
CA THR A 141 8.28 -9.53 9.84
C THR A 141 7.87 -10.75 9.00
N SER A 142 8.48 -11.90 9.22
CA SER A 142 8.17 -13.15 8.52
C SER A 142 6.71 -13.60 8.70
N SER A 143 6.02 -13.12 9.73
CA SER A 143 4.60 -13.39 9.98
C SER A 143 3.63 -12.52 9.15
N GLY A 144 4.13 -11.70 8.22
CA GLY A 144 3.29 -10.82 7.41
C GLY A 144 2.77 -9.60 8.17
N MET A 145 3.52 -9.13 9.18
CA MET A 145 3.27 -7.89 9.88
C MET A 145 4.28 -6.82 9.47
N ALA A 146 3.90 -5.58 9.61
CA ALA A 146 4.80 -4.43 9.57
C ALA A 146 4.90 -3.80 10.95
N GLN A 147 6.12 -3.55 11.43
CA GLN A 147 6.38 -3.02 12.76
C GLN A 147 7.07 -1.66 12.70
N CYS A 148 6.62 -0.72 13.52
CA CYS A 148 7.32 0.54 13.76
C CYS A 148 8.31 0.38 14.91
N ASN A 149 9.57 0.71 14.68
CA ASN A 149 10.62 0.59 15.72
C ASN A 149 10.56 1.71 16.77
N VAL A 150 9.74 2.75 16.55
CA VAL A 150 9.62 3.90 17.47
C VAL A 150 8.39 3.76 18.38
N CYS A 151 7.20 3.57 17.82
CA CYS A 151 6.00 3.42 18.63
C CYS A 151 5.62 1.96 18.92
N HIS A 152 6.37 1.01 18.42
CA HIS A 152 6.23 -0.44 18.60
C HIS A 152 4.89 -1.02 18.13
N ARG A 153 4.06 -0.25 17.41
CA ARG A 153 2.85 -0.78 16.80
C ARG A 153 3.17 -1.78 15.72
N GLN A 154 2.36 -2.84 15.68
CA GLN A 154 2.39 -3.81 14.59
C GLN A 154 1.09 -3.73 13.81
N TYR A 155 1.22 -3.83 12.49
CA TYR A 155 0.13 -3.73 11.53
C TYR A 155 0.03 -5.03 10.74
N ASN A 156 -1.17 -5.58 10.64
CA ASN A 156 -1.40 -6.80 9.88
C ASN A 156 -1.55 -6.47 8.39
N LEU A 157 -0.55 -6.87 7.60
CA LEU A 157 -0.54 -6.64 6.15
C LEU A 157 -1.57 -7.51 5.41
N ASN A 158 -2.00 -8.63 5.99
CA ASN A 158 -2.96 -9.56 5.39
C ASN A 158 -4.42 -9.07 5.50
N THR A 159 -4.71 -8.10 6.36
CA THR A 159 -6.08 -7.65 6.67
C THR A 159 -6.32 -6.15 6.46
N GLY A 160 -5.61 -5.54 5.54
CA GLY A 160 -5.80 -4.11 5.21
C GLY A 160 -5.01 -3.14 6.10
N GLY A 161 -3.98 -3.61 6.82
CA GLY A 161 -3.06 -2.76 7.56
C GLY A 161 -3.58 -2.28 8.92
N ASN A 162 -4.46 -3.02 9.56
CA ASN A 162 -4.98 -2.69 10.88
C ASN A 162 -3.90 -2.85 11.96
N VAL A 163 -3.96 -2.02 13.02
CA VAL A 163 -3.13 -2.18 14.22
C VAL A 163 -3.55 -3.45 14.95
N VAL A 164 -2.61 -4.34 15.24
CA VAL A 164 -2.84 -5.60 15.97
C VAL A 164 -2.06 -5.70 17.27
N VAL A 165 -1.00 -4.90 17.41
CA VAL A 165 -0.21 -4.78 18.64
C VAL A 165 0.07 -3.31 18.91
N GLY A 166 0.00 -2.92 20.17
CA GLY A 166 0.20 -1.55 20.64
C GLY A 166 -1.13 -0.81 20.84
N ASP A 167 -1.04 0.46 21.24
CA ASP A 167 -2.22 1.31 21.45
C ASP A 167 -3.01 1.53 20.17
N ASN A 168 -4.29 1.81 20.30
CA ASN A 168 -5.15 2.20 19.17
C ASN A 168 -4.52 3.36 18.39
N GLY A 169 -4.71 3.34 17.08
CA GLY A 169 -4.14 4.34 16.21
C GLY A 169 -4.64 4.21 14.76
N LYS A 170 -4.05 5.02 13.91
CA LYS A 170 -4.35 4.98 12.48
C LYS A 170 -3.85 3.66 11.89
N LYS A 171 -4.67 3.03 11.05
CA LYS A 171 -4.25 1.91 10.18
C LYS A 171 -3.27 2.40 9.12
N LEU A 172 -2.57 1.47 8.45
CA LEU A 172 -1.67 1.81 7.35
C LEU A 172 -2.40 2.59 6.23
N ASN A 173 -1.71 3.55 5.64
CA ASN A 173 -2.15 4.20 4.42
C ASN A 173 -2.13 3.19 3.28
N ARG A 174 -3.30 2.86 2.74
CA ARG A 174 -3.45 1.87 1.67
C ARG A 174 -3.58 2.56 0.33
N TYR A 175 -2.89 2.05 -0.69
CA TYR A 175 -2.97 2.48 -2.08
C TYR A 175 -3.77 1.50 -2.93
N ARG A 176 -4.31 1.97 -4.06
CA ARG A 176 -4.85 1.10 -5.10
C ARG A 176 -3.73 0.32 -5.74
N SER A 177 -3.89 -0.99 -5.83
CA SER A 177 -2.85 -1.86 -6.36
C SER A 177 -3.44 -3.00 -7.17
N ARG A 178 -2.66 -3.47 -8.13
CA ARG A 178 -3.04 -4.59 -8.98
C ARG A 178 -1.80 -5.36 -9.43
N TYR A 179 -1.90 -6.68 -9.43
CA TYR A 179 -1.01 -7.56 -10.17
C TYR A 179 -1.80 -8.29 -11.25
N VAL A 180 -1.29 -8.28 -12.47
CA VAL A 180 -1.88 -8.95 -13.64
C VAL A 180 -0.90 -10.01 -14.13
N ALA A 181 -1.09 -11.26 -13.69
CA ALA A 181 -0.18 -12.38 -13.99
C ALA A 181 0.03 -12.59 -15.48
N GLY A 182 -1.04 -12.48 -16.31
CA GLY A 182 -0.95 -12.67 -17.76
C GLY A 182 -0.07 -11.63 -18.48
N ASN A 183 0.08 -10.44 -17.93
CA ASN A 183 0.87 -9.36 -18.52
C ASN A 183 2.17 -9.11 -17.73
N GLY A 184 2.38 -9.77 -16.60
CA GLY A 184 3.54 -9.55 -15.74
C GLY A 184 3.63 -8.14 -15.15
N VAL A 185 2.51 -7.41 -15.01
CA VAL A 185 2.50 -6.03 -14.55
C VAL A 185 2.06 -5.94 -13.10
N VAL A 186 2.91 -5.36 -12.26
CA VAL A 186 2.57 -4.88 -10.91
C VAL A 186 2.36 -3.38 -10.98
N SER A 187 1.22 -2.89 -10.51
CA SER A 187 0.93 -1.45 -10.47
C SER A 187 0.37 -1.02 -9.14
N VAL A 188 0.84 0.13 -8.66
CA VAL A 188 0.32 0.88 -7.52
C VAL A 188 0.13 2.32 -7.98
N VAL A 189 -1.10 2.75 -8.09
CA VAL A 189 -1.44 4.08 -8.60
C VAL A 189 -2.59 4.65 -7.79
N ASN A 190 -2.41 5.87 -7.30
CA ASN A 190 -3.39 6.54 -6.46
C ASN A 190 -3.57 7.98 -6.88
#